data_1ff16761261c0adab667d21524933dc0
#
_entry.id   1ff16761261c0adab667d21524933dc0
#
_cell.length_a   1.000
_cell.length_b   1.000
_cell.length_c   1.000
_cell.angle_alpha   90.00
_cell.angle_beta   90.00
_cell.angle_gamma   90.00
#
_symmetry.space_group_name_H-M   'P 1'
#
loop_
_entity.id
_entity.type
_entity.pdbx_description
1 polymer ?
#
loop_
_entity_poly.entity_id
_entity_poly.type
_entity_poly.pdbx_seq_one_letter_code
_entity_poly.pdbx_strand_id
1 'polypeptide(L)'
;MINNSPLHRGRKATLTALVALFSLSATTLTAQVTERERPAEWAQLVEGARFMDRFLPMPQGTKGEGIWGTDSVQGRYVDNGIELPDISFWGGNILQTSDGKYHLYVCGWPESSPKGHMFWSNSTVYHATCDNPYGPFKVENSVGKGHNPEAFRLADGRVVVYVIDGYYIADSEDSHVWTYGKLQFDARDRRIIEGLSNLTFARRPDGSYLMVCRGGGVWVSRDGLAPYCQLTHERVYPAVEGRFEDPVVWRDSLQYHLIVNDWLGRIAFYQRSKDGLHWVTEQGEAYMPGVARHADGEVEHWFKYERLKIRQDEQGRAVQANFAVIDTIKWEDLPGDRHSSKNIAIPLNKGLLLEVLGEEPITAATKRIELRIRGEKDFNPMAELDIESLRFGSYDEVNYGRGCKPLRTRVEGDDLIVTFKGKGSGITPDEWAPKLIGRTKQGEMVFGYASLPYVDYRPAILSARRPWYDKDTGAVKVSVENYGLSASKPAEIAVTIDGKPIGTTTIGALAPYARITATLPQATLEQGTCEVTATVDGKATLLGKFAIQP
;
A
#
# COMPACT_ATOMS: atom_id res chain seq x y z
N MET A 1 89.88 47.26 -14.06
CA MET A 1 89.87 46.77 -15.45
C MET A 1 88.55 46.03 -15.61
N ILE A 2 87.55 46.68 -16.23
CA ILE A 2 87.05 46.41 -17.55
C ILE A 2 86.49 44.98 -17.64
N ASN A 3 85.19 44.69 -17.84
CA ASN A 3 84.24 45.19 -18.85
C ASN A 3 82.78 44.68 -18.53
N ASN A 4 81.83 45.49 -18.52
CA ASN A 4 80.67 45.80 -19.36
C ASN A 4 79.97 44.61 -20.05
N SER A 5 78.72 44.37 -19.67
CA SER A 5 77.42 44.63 -20.34
C SER A 5 76.70 43.39 -20.95
N PRO A 6 75.42 43.45 -21.26
CA PRO A 6 74.29 44.24 -20.75
C PRO A 6 73.04 43.46 -20.36
N LEU A 7 72.13 44.16 -19.72
CA LEU A 7 70.77 43.87 -19.37
C LEU A 7 69.86 43.30 -20.50
N HIS A 8 69.12 42.26 -20.20
CA HIS A 8 67.85 42.03 -20.83
C HIS A 8 66.71 42.18 -19.82
N ARG A 9 65.90 43.20 -20.00
CA ARG A 9 64.66 43.47 -19.30
C ARG A 9 63.61 42.46 -19.73
N GLY A 10 63.28 41.48 -18.90
CA GLY A 10 62.05 40.67 -19.02
C GLY A 10 60.91 41.38 -18.30
N ARG A 11 59.88 41.76 -19.03
CA ARG A 11 58.62 42.32 -18.51
C ARG A 11 57.93 41.26 -17.67
N LYS A 12 57.74 41.52 -16.38
CA LYS A 12 56.81 40.79 -15.53
C LYS A 12 55.40 41.22 -15.90
N ALA A 13 54.67 40.33 -16.55
CA ALA A 13 53.21 40.46 -16.69
C ALA A 13 52.55 40.04 -15.37
N THR A 14 51.99 41.00 -14.67
CA THR A 14 51.18 40.77 -13.48
C THR A 14 49.83 40.26 -13.95
N LEU A 15 49.58 38.94 -13.77
CA LEU A 15 48.29 38.33 -14.02
C LEU A 15 47.41 38.60 -12.78
N THR A 16 46.50 39.57 -12.90
CA THR A 16 45.49 39.84 -11.87
C THR A 16 44.39 38.80 -12.07
N ALA A 17 44.40 37.75 -11.24
CA ALA A 17 43.32 36.79 -11.22
C ALA A 17 42.10 37.42 -10.51
N LEU A 18 41.10 37.75 -11.31
CA LEU A 18 39.77 38.12 -10.83
C LEU A 18 39.10 36.85 -10.33
N VAL A 19 39.11 36.60 -9.02
CA VAL A 19 38.28 35.55 -8.41
C VAL A 19 36.86 36.10 -8.32
N ALA A 20 36.05 35.76 -9.30
CA ALA A 20 34.61 35.93 -9.21
C ALA A 20 34.08 34.90 -8.20
N LEU A 21 33.78 35.33 -6.98
CA LEU A 21 32.95 34.56 -6.04
C LEU A 21 31.53 34.46 -6.64
N PHE A 22 31.25 33.36 -7.30
CA PHE A 22 29.85 32.90 -7.47
C PHE A 22 29.40 32.39 -6.11
N SER A 23 28.72 33.23 -5.35
CA SER A 23 27.85 32.78 -4.26
C SER A 23 26.71 32.00 -4.92
N LEU A 24 26.84 30.65 -5.04
CA LEU A 24 25.71 29.78 -5.21
C LEU A 24 24.86 29.91 -3.94
N SER A 25 23.88 30.79 -3.99
CA SER A 25 22.73 30.70 -3.13
C SER A 25 22.03 29.37 -3.49
N ALA A 26 22.33 28.32 -2.73
CA ALA A 26 21.53 27.12 -2.75
C ALA A 26 20.15 27.54 -2.18
N THR A 27 19.28 28.04 -3.05
CA THR A 27 17.86 28.06 -2.75
C THR A 27 17.46 26.59 -2.61
N THR A 28 17.34 26.13 -1.38
CA THR A 28 16.59 24.92 -1.06
C THR A 28 15.21 25.17 -1.64
N LEU A 29 14.93 24.60 -2.81
CA LEU A 29 13.59 24.50 -3.33
C LEU A 29 12.82 23.64 -2.32
N THR A 30 12.19 24.29 -1.35
CA THR A 30 11.18 23.65 -0.51
C THR A 30 10.09 23.18 -1.48
N ALA A 31 9.87 21.87 -1.53
CA ALA A 31 8.89 21.30 -2.43
C ALA A 31 7.50 21.87 -2.09
N GLN A 32 6.96 22.65 -2.99
CA GLN A 32 5.69 23.33 -2.79
C GLN A 32 4.54 22.31 -2.83
N VAL A 33 3.63 22.39 -1.87
CA VAL A 33 2.37 21.66 -1.91
C VAL A 33 1.54 22.21 -3.07
N THR A 34 1.13 21.32 -3.97
CA THR A 34 0.32 21.68 -5.16
C THR A 34 -0.81 20.67 -5.28
N GLU A 35 -2.04 21.15 -5.20
CA GLU A 35 -3.19 20.28 -5.41
C GLU A 35 -3.21 19.72 -6.83
N ARG A 36 -3.55 18.42 -6.95
CA ARG A 36 -3.60 17.76 -8.25
C ARG A 36 -4.90 18.04 -8.97
N GLU A 37 -4.80 18.26 -10.27
CA GLU A 37 -5.98 18.25 -11.13
C GLU A 37 -6.62 16.85 -11.10
N ARG A 38 -7.94 16.83 -11.00
CA ARG A 38 -8.72 15.60 -11.03
C ARG A 38 -9.28 15.39 -12.44
N PRO A 39 -9.29 14.15 -12.93
CA PRO A 39 -9.99 13.83 -14.17
C PRO A 39 -11.44 14.35 -14.13
N ALA A 40 -11.87 15.04 -15.19
CA ALA A 40 -13.20 15.68 -15.22
C ALA A 40 -14.35 14.68 -15.01
N GLU A 41 -14.15 13.43 -15.43
CA GLU A 41 -15.11 12.33 -15.25
C GLU A 41 -15.33 11.96 -13.78
N TRP A 42 -14.40 12.26 -12.87
CA TRP A 42 -14.58 11.98 -11.44
C TRP A 42 -15.73 12.79 -10.81
N ALA A 43 -16.15 13.88 -11.44
CA ALA A 43 -17.35 14.63 -11.02
C ALA A 43 -18.65 13.81 -11.18
N GLN A 44 -18.63 12.73 -11.96
CA GLN A 44 -19.78 11.86 -12.20
C GLN A 44 -19.80 10.60 -11.31
N LEU A 45 -18.77 10.44 -10.46
CA LEU A 45 -18.70 9.30 -9.54
C LEU A 45 -19.85 9.38 -8.52
N VAL A 46 -20.52 8.24 -8.35
CA VAL A 46 -21.60 8.12 -7.35
C VAL A 46 -21.02 7.85 -5.95
N GLU A 47 -21.79 8.04 -4.92
CA GLU A 47 -21.41 7.70 -3.56
C GLU A 47 -21.12 6.19 -3.43
N GLY A 48 -20.02 5.82 -2.78
CA GLY A 48 -19.48 4.46 -2.71
C GLY A 48 -18.53 4.10 -3.85
N ALA A 49 -18.37 4.98 -4.84
CA ALA A 49 -17.38 4.81 -5.91
C ALA A 49 -15.96 4.96 -5.38
N ARG A 50 -15.72 6.01 -4.60
CA ARG A 50 -14.41 6.37 -4.03
C ARG A 50 -14.13 5.57 -2.77
N PHE A 51 -12.87 5.29 -2.50
CA PHE A 51 -12.51 4.74 -1.19
C PHE A 51 -12.85 5.72 -0.06
N MET A 52 -12.69 7.02 -0.28
CA MET A 52 -12.99 8.03 0.73
C MET A 52 -14.46 8.07 1.16
N ASP A 53 -15.38 7.56 0.35
CA ASP A 53 -16.79 7.45 0.73
C ASP A 53 -17.03 6.44 1.86
N ARG A 54 -16.03 5.61 2.19
CA ARG A 54 -16.08 4.61 3.25
C ARG A 54 -15.79 5.15 4.64
N PHE A 55 -15.25 6.38 4.76
CA PHE A 55 -15.01 7.00 6.06
C PHE A 55 -16.33 7.33 6.75
N LEU A 56 -16.50 6.76 7.94
CA LEU A 56 -17.67 6.98 8.79
C LEU A 56 -17.37 8.12 9.79
N PRO A 57 -18.40 8.78 10.31
CA PRO A 57 -18.22 9.77 11.38
C PRO A 57 -17.53 9.15 12.61
N MET A 58 -16.54 9.86 13.13
CA MET A 58 -15.88 9.49 14.39
C MET A 58 -16.86 9.65 15.55
N PRO A 59 -16.78 8.82 16.60
CA PRO A 59 -17.55 9.02 17.80
C PRO A 59 -17.34 10.42 18.38
N GLN A 60 -18.40 11.02 18.88
CA GLN A 60 -18.31 12.27 19.61
C GLN A 60 -17.57 12.05 20.93
N GLY A 61 -16.65 12.95 21.26
CA GLY A 61 -15.81 12.83 22.42
C GLY A 61 -15.63 14.15 23.17
N THR A 62 -14.52 14.28 23.90
CA THR A 62 -14.16 15.47 24.65
C THR A 62 -13.41 16.45 23.76
N LYS A 63 -13.94 17.67 23.62
CA LYS A 63 -13.27 18.76 22.89
C LYS A 63 -12.03 19.20 23.67
N GLY A 64 -10.92 19.35 22.94
CA GLY A 64 -9.67 19.82 23.52
C GLY A 64 -9.64 21.35 23.63
N GLU A 65 -9.16 21.83 24.77
CA GLU A 65 -8.80 23.24 24.99
C GLU A 65 -7.29 23.43 24.82
N GLY A 66 -6.70 22.74 23.85
CA GLY A 66 -5.26 22.72 23.66
C GLY A 66 -4.68 24.04 23.18
N ILE A 67 -3.39 24.21 23.46
CA ILE A 67 -2.65 25.43 23.11
C ILE A 67 -2.08 25.41 21.68
N TRP A 68 -2.07 24.23 21.04
CA TRP A 68 -1.55 24.05 19.69
C TRP A 68 -2.67 23.78 18.68
N GLY A 69 -2.36 23.91 17.42
CA GLY A 69 -3.25 23.76 16.29
C GLY A 69 -3.67 25.10 15.68
N THR A 70 -3.93 25.08 14.37
CA THR A 70 -4.50 26.23 13.67
C THR A 70 -6.00 26.38 13.99
N ASP A 71 -6.61 27.49 13.56
CA ASP A 71 -8.05 27.69 13.71
C ASP A 71 -8.89 26.60 13.03
N SER A 72 -8.33 25.96 11.99
CA SER A 72 -9.00 24.86 11.28
C SER A 72 -9.18 23.58 12.11
N VAL A 73 -8.35 23.38 13.15
CA VAL A 73 -8.44 22.22 14.06
C VAL A 73 -8.84 22.61 15.47
N GLN A 74 -9.26 23.87 15.70
CA GLN A 74 -9.87 24.28 16.97
C GLN A 74 -11.15 23.51 17.20
N GLY A 75 -11.35 23.10 18.46
CA GLY A 75 -12.48 22.25 18.82
C GLY A 75 -12.27 20.76 18.49
N ARG A 76 -11.03 20.33 18.17
CA ARG A 76 -10.68 18.93 17.98
C ARG A 76 -10.99 18.09 19.20
N TYR A 77 -11.23 16.81 18.98
CA TYR A 77 -11.48 15.86 20.05
C TYR A 77 -10.17 15.22 20.52
N VAL A 78 -9.88 15.30 21.83
CA VAL A 78 -8.62 14.83 22.41
C VAL A 78 -8.63 13.33 22.76
N ASP A 79 -9.79 12.73 22.81
CA ASP A 79 -9.99 11.32 23.16
C ASP A 79 -10.08 10.40 21.92
N ASN A 80 -9.66 10.90 20.76
CA ASN A 80 -9.44 10.09 19.56
C ASN A 80 -7.95 9.94 19.26
N GLY A 81 -7.51 8.70 19.04
CA GLY A 81 -6.12 8.38 18.77
C GLY A 81 -5.20 8.60 19.98
N ILE A 82 -4.07 9.27 19.77
CA ILE A 82 -3.13 9.61 20.83
C ILE A 82 -2.67 11.06 20.69
N GLU A 83 -2.70 11.78 21.79
CA GLU A 83 -2.28 13.17 21.91
C GLU A 83 -1.68 13.42 23.29
N LEU A 84 -0.50 14.04 23.36
CA LEU A 84 0.11 14.53 24.58
C LEU A 84 0.65 15.94 24.33
N PRO A 85 0.60 16.84 25.32
CA PRO A 85 0.96 18.25 25.14
C PRO A 85 2.46 18.50 24.89
N ASP A 86 3.30 17.53 25.21
CA ASP A 86 4.77 17.63 25.14
C ASP A 86 5.40 16.67 24.12
N ILE A 87 4.58 15.91 23.37
CA ILE A 87 5.05 14.96 22.36
C ILE A 87 4.23 15.11 21.07
N SER A 88 4.94 15.36 19.97
CA SER A 88 4.39 15.18 18.62
C SER A 88 4.40 13.71 18.24
N PHE A 89 3.23 13.15 17.87
CA PHE A 89 3.09 11.77 17.43
C PHE A 89 2.97 11.66 15.92
N TRP A 90 3.47 10.55 15.35
CA TRP A 90 3.46 10.31 13.92
C TRP A 90 3.40 8.84 13.56
N GLY A 91 2.60 8.49 12.53
CA GLY A 91 2.48 7.13 12.02
C GLY A 91 1.90 6.16 13.03
N GLY A 92 2.21 4.90 12.82
CA GLY A 92 1.79 3.82 13.71
C GLY A 92 0.48 3.16 13.35
N ASN A 93 0.34 1.92 13.81
CA ASN A 93 -0.85 1.11 13.59
C ASN A 93 -1.27 0.37 14.86
N ILE A 94 -2.52 -0.07 14.85
CA ILE A 94 -3.18 -0.73 15.96
C ILE A 94 -3.24 -2.24 15.69
N LEU A 95 -2.81 -3.03 16.68
CA LEU A 95 -3.04 -4.47 16.76
C LEU A 95 -3.99 -4.78 17.91
N GLN A 96 -4.90 -5.70 17.70
CA GLN A 96 -5.66 -6.30 18.79
C GLN A 96 -4.93 -7.55 19.29
N THR A 97 -4.81 -7.71 20.60
CA THR A 97 -4.10 -8.83 21.23
C THR A 97 -5.06 -9.78 21.96
N SER A 98 -4.55 -10.91 22.42
CA SER A 98 -5.31 -11.93 23.12
C SER A 98 -5.90 -11.46 24.47
N ASP A 99 -5.36 -10.38 25.06
CA ASP A 99 -5.90 -9.73 26.25
C ASP A 99 -7.17 -8.91 26.01
N GLY A 100 -7.60 -8.80 24.72
CA GLY A 100 -8.76 -8.04 24.27
C GLY A 100 -8.51 -6.54 24.09
N LYS A 101 -7.30 -6.04 24.43
CA LYS A 101 -6.94 -4.64 24.26
C LYS A 101 -6.46 -4.34 22.86
N TYR A 102 -6.42 -3.05 22.57
CA TYR A 102 -5.84 -2.49 21.34
C TYR A 102 -4.47 -1.87 21.67
N HIS A 103 -3.47 -2.28 20.92
CA HIS A 103 -2.08 -1.87 21.08
C HIS A 103 -1.66 -1.01 19.92
N LEU A 104 -1.41 0.27 20.17
CA LEU A 104 -0.90 1.23 19.19
C LEU A 104 0.62 1.30 19.30
N TYR A 105 1.30 1.07 18.19
CA TYR A 105 2.73 1.31 18.03
C TYR A 105 2.92 2.56 17.20
N VAL A 106 3.40 3.64 17.81
CA VAL A 106 3.45 4.98 17.23
C VAL A 106 4.81 5.62 17.50
N CYS A 107 5.36 6.39 16.58
CA CYS A 107 6.56 7.16 16.88
C CYS A 107 6.22 8.59 17.31
N GLY A 108 7.14 9.20 18.06
CA GLY A 108 7.02 10.58 18.49
C GLY A 108 8.36 11.18 18.89
N TRP A 109 8.37 12.49 19.04
CA TRP A 109 9.49 13.30 19.49
C TRP A 109 8.97 14.44 20.37
N PRO A 110 9.83 15.02 21.25
CA PRO A 110 9.40 16.13 22.10
C PRO A 110 8.95 17.35 21.29
N GLU A 111 7.85 17.99 21.68
CA GLU A 111 7.38 19.26 21.11
C GLU A 111 8.43 20.37 21.19
N SER A 112 9.27 20.33 22.21
CA SER A 112 10.38 21.25 22.40
C SER A 112 11.59 20.98 21.48
N SER A 113 11.48 20.05 20.53
CA SER A 113 12.59 19.68 19.64
C SER A 113 13.06 20.85 18.79
N PRO A 114 14.39 21.08 18.63
CA PRO A 114 14.94 22.28 17.99
C PRO A 114 14.50 22.51 16.54
N LYS A 115 13.96 21.50 15.87
CA LYS A 115 13.54 21.54 14.47
C LYS A 115 12.06 21.24 14.27
N GLY A 116 11.25 21.23 15.35
CA GLY A 116 9.84 20.84 15.28
C GLY A 116 9.66 19.49 14.59
N HIS A 117 8.72 19.37 13.66
CA HIS A 117 8.48 18.15 12.89
C HIS A 117 9.72 17.61 12.18
N MET A 118 10.62 18.48 11.71
CA MET A 118 11.83 18.05 11.02
C MET A 118 12.87 17.38 11.94
N PHE A 119 12.55 17.21 13.23
CA PHE A 119 13.30 16.38 14.17
C PHE A 119 12.95 14.88 14.09
N TRP A 120 12.05 14.49 13.21
CA TRP A 120 11.52 13.15 13.03
C TRP A 120 12.56 12.01 13.01
N SER A 121 13.78 12.27 12.52
CA SER A 121 14.87 11.27 12.49
C SER A 121 15.35 10.83 13.88
N ASN A 122 14.97 11.57 14.93
CA ASN A 122 15.29 11.27 16.34
C ASN A 122 14.09 10.70 17.10
N SER A 123 13.08 10.22 16.41
CA SER A 123 11.87 9.66 17.01
C SER A 123 12.17 8.45 17.90
N THR A 124 11.36 8.31 18.94
CA THR A 124 11.19 7.10 19.72
C THR A 124 9.89 6.44 19.32
N VAL A 125 9.89 5.13 19.20
CA VAL A 125 8.66 4.33 19.04
C VAL A 125 8.10 4.06 20.43
N TYR A 126 6.84 4.40 20.62
CA TYR A 126 6.06 4.15 21.83
C TYR A 126 5.08 3.01 21.59
N HIS A 127 4.87 2.23 22.62
CA HIS A 127 3.78 1.29 22.75
C HIS A 127 2.73 1.90 23.67
N ALA A 128 1.49 1.98 23.19
CA ALA A 128 0.37 2.53 23.91
C ALA A 128 -0.83 1.58 23.83
N THR A 129 -1.69 1.59 24.84
CA THR A 129 -2.85 0.69 24.93
C THR A 129 -4.16 1.42 25.15
N CYS A 130 -5.26 0.78 24.74
CA CYS A 130 -6.63 1.22 25.01
C CYS A 130 -7.59 0.04 24.95
N ASP A 131 -8.71 0.11 25.70
CA ASP A 131 -9.81 -0.86 25.58
C ASP A 131 -10.74 -0.52 24.38
N ASN A 132 -10.59 0.67 23.80
CA ASN A 132 -11.33 1.16 22.64
C ASN A 132 -10.39 1.32 21.42
N PRO A 133 -10.73 0.77 20.24
CA PRO A 133 -9.89 0.89 19.05
C PRO A 133 -9.67 2.33 18.56
N TYR A 134 -10.50 3.26 18.98
CA TYR A 134 -10.40 4.68 18.60
C TYR A 134 -9.60 5.53 19.59
N GLY A 135 -9.23 4.99 20.74
CA GLY A 135 -8.52 5.74 21.77
C GLY A 135 -9.44 6.25 22.90
N PRO A 136 -8.94 7.13 23.78
CA PRO A 136 -7.57 7.67 23.81
C PRO A 136 -6.54 6.62 24.25
N PHE A 137 -5.49 6.47 23.47
CA PHE A 137 -4.40 5.55 23.81
C PHE A 137 -3.49 6.14 24.87
N LYS A 138 -3.07 5.30 25.82
CA LYS A 138 -2.14 5.67 26.90
C LYS A 138 -0.80 4.99 26.67
N VAL A 139 0.28 5.78 26.71
CA VAL A 139 1.65 5.27 26.59
C VAL A 139 1.97 4.37 27.78
N GLU A 140 2.37 3.13 27.50
CA GLU A 140 2.82 2.16 28.49
C GLU A 140 4.34 2.16 28.62
N ASN A 141 5.04 2.12 27.46
CA ASN A 141 6.50 2.06 27.41
C ASN A 141 7.03 2.53 26.06
N SER A 142 8.35 2.57 25.92
CA SER A 142 9.06 2.78 24.67
C SER A 142 9.58 1.44 24.12
N VAL A 143 9.43 1.23 22.82
CA VAL A 143 10.00 0.08 22.09
C VAL A 143 11.49 0.32 21.79
N GLY A 144 11.81 1.53 21.32
CA GLY A 144 13.18 1.92 20.97
C GLY A 144 13.22 3.09 20.00
N LYS A 145 14.41 3.43 19.49
CA LYS A 145 14.57 4.49 18.49
C LYS A 145 14.03 4.03 17.14
N GLY A 146 13.33 4.89 16.44
CA GLY A 146 12.84 4.60 15.10
C GLY A 146 11.74 5.55 14.66
N HIS A 147 11.50 5.57 13.34
CA HIS A 147 10.49 6.41 12.72
C HIS A 147 9.60 5.57 11.81
N ASN A 148 8.37 6.03 11.58
CA ASN A 148 7.38 5.38 10.73
C ASN A 148 7.14 3.89 11.09
N PRO A 149 6.77 3.59 12.35
CA PRO A 149 6.56 2.22 12.76
C PRO A 149 5.40 1.56 12.03
N GLU A 150 5.55 0.27 11.76
CA GLU A 150 4.47 -0.62 11.37
C GLU A 150 4.59 -1.93 12.13
N ALA A 151 3.60 -2.23 12.95
CA ALA A 151 3.54 -3.45 13.71
C ALA A 151 2.76 -4.53 12.95
N PHE A 152 3.25 -5.74 12.97
CA PHE A 152 2.55 -6.92 12.47
C PHE A 152 2.91 -8.14 13.33
N ARG A 153 2.07 -9.18 13.23
CA ARG A 153 2.22 -10.39 14.03
C ARG A 153 2.78 -11.52 13.17
N LEU A 154 3.82 -12.18 13.67
CA LEU A 154 4.38 -13.37 13.05
C LEU A 154 3.45 -14.58 13.24
N ALA A 155 3.76 -15.68 12.54
CA ALA A 155 3.00 -16.93 12.64
C ALA A 155 3.05 -17.56 14.03
N ASP A 156 4.13 -17.33 14.79
CA ASP A 156 4.33 -17.79 16.16
C ASP A 156 3.73 -16.86 17.24
N GLY A 157 3.00 -15.83 16.82
CA GLY A 157 2.30 -14.88 17.70
C GLY A 157 3.12 -13.67 18.11
N ARG A 158 4.45 -13.68 17.96
CA ARG A 158 5.30 -12.54 18.33
C ARG A 158 5.02 -11.30 17.50
N VAL A 159 5.09 -10.14 18.13
CA VAL A 159 4.92 -8.85 17.46
C VAL A 159 6.26 -8.38 16.91
N VAL A 160 6.24 -7.95 15.65
CA VAL A 160 7.33 -7.22 15.01
C VAL A 160 6.90 -5.79 14.79
N VAL A 161 7.74 -4.84 15.19
CA VAL A 161 7.56 -3.41 14.92
C VAL A 161 8.66 -2.97 13.97
N TYR A 162 8.31 -2.87 12.68
CA TYR A 162 9.20 -2.29 11.68
C TYR A 162 9.43 -0.81 11.97
N VAL A 163 10.63 -0.35 11.72
CA VAL A 163 11.03 1.07 11.69
C VAL A 163 11.93 1.31 10.48
N ILE A 164 12.21 2.57 10.13
CA ILE A 164 13.23 2.84 9.12
C ILE A 164 14.54 2.20 9.58
N ASP A 165 15.20 1.47 8.68
CA ASP A 165 16.47 0.74 8.85
C ASP A 165 16.41 -0.58 9.63
N GLY A 166 15.27 -1.01 10.15
CA GLY A 166 15.19 -2.29 10.85
C GLY A 166 13.85 -2.60 11.48
N TYR A 167 13.86 -3.44 12.49
CA TYR A 167 12.67 -3.82 13.25
C TYR A 167 13.03 -4.12 14.69
N TYR A 168 12.03 -4.06 15.55
CA TYR A 168 12.03 -4.62 16.89
C TYR A 168 11.14 -5.85 16.91
N ILE A 169 11.58 -6.91 17.56
CA ILE A 169 10.79 -8.12 17.75
C ILE A 169 10.62 -8.39 19.23
N ALA A 170 9.39 -8.65 19.66
CA ALA A 170 9.09 -9.05 21.02
C ALA A 170 9.54 -10.49 21.29
N ASP A 171 9.98 -10.79 22.51
CA ASP A 171 10.41 -12.15 22.89
C ASP A 171 9.25 -13.14 22.90
N SER A 172 8.03 -12.67 23.22
CA SER A 172 6.78 -13.43 23.17
C SER A 172 5.62 -12.54 22.74
N GLU A 173 4.41 -13.09 22.59
CA GLU A 173 3.21 -12.34 22.21
C GLU A 173 2.89 -11.19 23.17
N ASP A 174 3.06 -11.42 24.47
CA ASP A 174 2.74 -10.46 25.52
C ASP A 174 3.99 -9.77 26.11
N SER A 175 5.15 -9.96 25.47
CA SER A 175 6.40 -9.39 25.95
C SER A 175 6.55 -7.93 25.57
N HIS A 176 7.09 -7.16 26.51
CA HIS A 176 7.58 -5.80 26.28
C HIS A 176 9.11 -5.73 26.24
N VAL A 177 9.77 -6.87 26.11
CA VAL A 177 11.22 -6.98 25.90
C VAL A 177 11.47 -7.09 24.41
N TRP A 178 12.23 -6.15 23.88
CA TRP A 178 12.42 -5.96 22.44
C TRP A 178 13.86 -6.24 22.03
N THR A 179 14.02 -7.04 20.98
CA THR A 179 15.32 -7.24 20.31
C THR A 179 15.32 -6.54 18.96
N TYR A 180 16.35 -5.72 18.70
CA TYR A 180 16.51 -5.05 17.42
C TYR A 180 17.15 -5.97 16.38
N GLY A 181 16.62 -5.94 15.17
CA GLY A 181 17.12 -6.69 14.02
C GLY A 181 17.05 -5.88 12.72
N LYS A 182 17.65 -6.42 11.66
CA LYS A 182 17.58 -5.82 10.32
C LYS A 182 16.88 -6.77 9.35
N LEU A 183 15.95 -6.25 8.58
CA LEU A 183 15.36 -6.99 7.47
C LEU A 183 16.43 -7.33 6.43
N GLN A 184 16.35 -8.51 5.87
CA GLN A 184 17.23 -8.96 4.80
C GLN A 184 16.47 -8.89 3.48
N PHE A 185 17.11 -8.30 2.47
CA PHE A 185 16.53 -8.07 1.16
C PHE A 185 17.31 -8.82 0.07
N ASP A 186 16.59 -9.50 -0.81
CA ASP A 186 17.12 -10.12 -2.02
C ASP A 186 16.44 -9.48 -3.24
N ALA A 187 17.17 -8.64 -3.94
CA ALA A 187 16.69 -8.00 -5.16
C ALA A 187 16.50 -8.96 -6.33
N ARG A 188 16.90 -10.23 -6.20
CA ARG A 188 16.78 -11.26 -7.24
C ARG A 188 17.40 -10.84 -8.57
N ASP A 189 18.58 -10.24 -8.49
CA ASP A 189 19.36 -9.73 -9.62
C ASP A 189 18.72 -8.54 -10.36
N ARG A 190 17.67 -7.93 -9.78
CA ARG A 190 17.00 -6.74 -10.29
C ARG A 190 17.54 -5.48 -9.63
N ARG A 191 17.35 -4.36 -10.29
CA ARG A 191 17.52 -3.06 -9.62
C ARG A 191 16.50 -2.94 -8.49
N ILE A 192 16.95 -2.59 -7.29
CA ILE A 192 16.05 -2.24 -6.18
C ILE A 192 15.24 -1.01 -6.60
N ILE A 193 13.92 -1.11 -6.53
CA ILE A 193 13.02 0.01 -6.73
C ILE A 193 13.21 0.97 -5.56
N GLU A 194 13.41 2.24 -5.86
CA GLU A 194 13.79 3.28 -4.91
C GLU A 194 13.03 3.22 -3.58
N GLY A 195 13.74 3.42 -2.49
CA GLY A 195 13.18 3.65 -1.16
C GLY A 195 12.73 2.40 -0.43
N LEU A 196 13.69 1.63 0.11
CA LEU A 196 13.41 0.63 1.14
C LEU A 196 13.09 1.30 2.49
N SER A 197 12.16 2.25 2.50
CA SER A 197 11.59 2.90 3.66
C SER A 197 10.06 2.94 3.55
N ASN A 198 9.39 3.35 4.61
CA ASN A 198 7.92 3.39 4.68
C ASN A 198 7.31 2.06 4.21
N LEU A 199 7.89 0.96 4.69
CA LEU A 199 7.45 -0.39 4.33
C LEU A 199 6.07 -0.65 4.91
N THR A 200 5.28 -1.44 4.21
CA THR A 200 3.97 -1.91 4.66
C THR A 200 3.80 -3.38 4.32
N PHE A 201 3.08 -4.12 5.16
CA PHE A 201 3.04 -5.57 5.13
C PHE A 201 1.61 -6.10 5.11
N ALA A 202 1.36 -7.10 4.26
CA ALA A 202 0.13 -7.88 4.28
C ALA A 202 0.45 -9.35 4.53
N ARG A 203 -0.16 -9.95 5.56
CA ARG A 203 -0.06 -11.39 5.78
C ARG A 203 -0.83 -12.15 4.71
N ARG A 204 -0.21 -13.18 4.15
CA ARG A 204 -0.78 -14.04 3.12
C ARG A 204 -1.45 -15.26 3.75
N PRO A 205 -2.36 -15.97 3.03
CA PRO A 205 -3.08 -17.11 3.56
C PRO A 205 -2.21 -18.31 3.98
N ASP A 206 -1.00 -18.42 3.45
CA ASP A 206 -0.01 -19.44 3.80
C ASP A 206 0.88 -19.05 4.99
N GLY A 207 0.62 -17.89 5.60
CA GLY A 207 1.42 -17.33 6.69
C GLY A 207 2.64 -16.52 6.25
N SER A 208 2.96 -16.49 4.96
CA SER A 208 4.00 -15.62 4.39
C SER A 208 3.55 -14.15 4.34
N TYR A 209 4.44 -13.26 3.92
CA TYR A 209 4.19 -11.81 3.92
C TYR A 209 4.50 -11.22 2.55
N LEU A 210 3.58 -10.36 2.10
CA LEU A 210 3.81 -9.43 1.01
C LEU A 210 4.16 -8.07 1.60
N MET A 211 5.18 -7.41 1.06
CA MET A 211 5.63 -6.09 1.47
C MET A 211 5.63 -5.14 0.27
N VAL A 212 5.21 -3.91 0.48
CA VAL A 212 5.36 -2.82 -0.48
C VAL A 212 6.27 -1.75 0.14
N CYS A 213 7.23 -1.25 -0.63
CA CYS A 213 8.13 -0.19 -0.20
C CYS A 213 7.69 1.18 -0.74
N ARG A 214 8.27 2.26 -0.20
CA ARG A 214 8.00 3.65 -0.61
C ARG A 214 8.10 3.86 -2.13
N GLY A 215 9.05 3.22 -2.78
CA GLY A 215 9.22 3.32 -4.23
C GLY A 215 8.20 2.54 -5.05
N GLY A 216 7.32 1.75 -4.42
CA GLY A 216 6.31 0.92 -5.09
C GLY A 216 6.82 -0.44 -5.55
N GLY A 217 7.95 -0.91 -5.03
CA GLY A 217 8.42 -2.28 -5.24
C GLY A 217 7.64 -3.27 -4.38
N VAL A 218 7.34 -4.46 -4.92
CA VAL A 218 6.68 -5.54 -4.19
C VAL A 218 7.66 -6.66 -3.90
N TRP A 219 7.62 -7.14 -2.66
CA TRP A 219 8.51 -8.13 -2.10
C TRP A 219 7.71 -9.20 -1.36
N VAL A 220 8.25 -10.41 -1.28
CA VAL A 220 7.63 -11.51 -0.52
C VAL A 220 8.66 -12.15 0.39
N SER A 221 8.27 -12.44 1.64
CA SER A 221 9.04 -13.24 2.60
C SER A 221 8.20 -14.38 3.14
N ARG A 222 8.84 -15.54 3.40
CA ARG A 222 8.16 -16.71 3.97
C ARG A 222 7.82 -16.55 5.44
N ASP A 223 8.66 -15.84 6.18
CA ASP A 223 8.58 -15.71 7.64
C ASP A 223 8.33 -14.28 8.15
N GLY A 224 8.36 -13.28 7.23
CA GLY A 224 8.17 -11.87 7.57
C GLY A 224 9.45 -11.15 8.01
N LEU A 225 10.59 -11.84 8.10
CA LEU A 225 11.85 -11.26 8.56
C LEU A 225 12.98 -11.35 7.52
N ALA A 226 13.20 -12.52 6.90
CA ALA A 226 14.36 -12.73 6.03
C ALA A 226 14.28 -14.00 5.14
N PRO A 227 14.67 -13.91 3.86
CA PRO A 227 14.81 -12.68 3.10
C PRO A 227 13.47 -12.18 2.55
N TYR A 228 13.37 -10.89 2.30
CA TYR A 228 12.35 -10.33 1.43
C TYR A 228 12.86 -10.35 -0.01
N CYS A 229 12.17 -11.07 -0.89
CA CYS A 229 12.52 -11.28 -2.29
C CYS A 229 11.72 -10.35 -3.19
N GLN A 230 12.39 -9.49 -3.97
CA GLN A 230 11.72 -8.57 -4.90
C GLN A 230 11.12 -9.33 -6.08
N LEU A 231 9.83 -9.08 -6.34
CA LEU A 231 9.10 -9.72 -7.43
C LEU A 231 8.82 -8.78 -8.62
N THR A 232 8.67 -7.48 -8.38
CA THR A 232 8.39 -6.49 -9.43
C THR A 232 9.65 -5.91 -10.05
N HIS A 233 9.55 -5.45 -11.30
CA HIS A 233 10.61 -4.75 -12.03
C HIS A 233 10.40 -3.26 -12.05
N GLU A 234 9.14 -2.83 -11.89
CA GLU A 234 8.69 -1.46 -11.92
C GLU A 234 7.83 -1.18 -10.69
N ARG A 235 7.60 0.09 -10.42
CA ARG A 235 6.71 0.52 -9.35
C ARG A 235 5.26 0.17 -9.70
N VAL A 236 4.50 -0.24 -8.69
CA VAL A 236 3.09 -0.62 -8.85
C VAL A 236 2.11 0.54 -8.64
N TYR A 237 2.60 1.73 -8.39
CA TYR A 237 1.76 2.91 -8.14
C TYR A 237 1.02 3.40 -9.39
N PRO A 238 -0.04 4.20 -9.21
CA PRO A 238 -0.81 4.74 -10.33
C PRO A 238 0.07 5.44 -11.36
N ALA A 239 -0.28 5.30 -12.64
CA ALA A 239 0.42 5.95 -13.75
C ALA A 239 -0.03 7.42 -13.92
N VAL A 240 -0.05 8.18 -12.82
CA VAL A 240 -0.38 9.60 -12.77
C VAL A 240 0.79 10.40 -12.17
N GLU A 241 0.79 11.70 -12.38
CA GLU A 241 1.75 12.58 -11.72
C GLU A 241 1.55 12.54 -10.21
N GLY A 242 2.63 12.38 -9.45
CA GLY A 242 2.61 12.38 -8.00
C GLY A 242 3.97 12.16 -7.37
N ARG A 243 4.09 12.63 -6.14
CA ARG A 243 5.22 12.33 -5.24
C ARG A 243 4.76 11.29 -4.23
N PHE A 244 4.74 10.04 -4.68
CA PHE A 244 4.18 8.93 -3.92
C PHE A 244 5.05 8.56 -2.72
N GLU A 245 4.38 8.42 -1.57
CA GLU A 245 4.96 8.02 -0.30
C GLU A 245 3.89 7.29 0.54
N ASP A 246 4.29 6.69 1.65
CA ASP A 246 3.40 6.12 2.66
C ASP A 246 2.38 5.11 2.11
N PRO A 247 2.82 4.05 1.42
CA PRO A 247 1.90 2.99 1.03
C PRO A 247 1.32 2.30 2.27
N VAL A 248 0.08 1.83 2.14
CA VAL A 248 -0.51 0.85 3.03
C VAL A 248 -1.11 -0.28 2.22
N VAL A 249 -0.68 -1.51 2.51
CA VAL A 249 -1.18 -2.72 1.86
C VAL A 249 -1.87 -3.61 2.89
N TRP A 250 -3.02 -4.16 2.51
CA TRP A 250 -3.70 -5.22 3.28
C TRP A 250 -4.33 -6.21 2.33
N ARG A 251 -4.80 -7.34 2.87
CA ARG A 251 -5.45 -8.39 2.09
C ARG A 251 -6.72 -8.86 2.79
N ASP A 252 -7.82 -8.95 2.04
CA ASP A 252 -9.02 -9.68 2.43
C ASP A 252 -9.04 -11.10 1.83
N SER A 253 -10.17 -11.78 1.87
CA SER A 253 -10.30 -13.12 1.31
C SER A 253 -10.14 -13.19 -0.20
N LEU A 254 -10.38 -12.09 -0.93
CA LEU A 254 -10.43 -12.03 -2.39
C LEU A 254 -9.18 -11.41 -3.01
N GLN A 255 -8.61 -10.37 -2.38
CA GLN A 255 -7.65 -9.51 -3.07
C GLN A 255 -6.75 -8.75 -2.10
N TYR A 256 -5.70 -8.20 -2.65
CA TYR A 256 -4.89 -7.17 -2.02
C TYR A 256 -5.46 -5.81 -2.33
N HIS A 257 -5.34 -4.92 -1.39
CA HIS A 257 -5.67 -3.50 -1.46
C HIS A 257 -4.40 -2.70 -1.19
N LEU A 258 -4.24 -1.60 -1.89
CA LEU A 258 -3.12 -0.68 -1.71
C LEU A 258 -3.65 0.75 -1.76
N ILE A 259 -3.30 1.54 -0.77
CA ILE A 259 -3.45 3.00 -0.85
C ILE A 259 -2.06 3.61 -0.81
N VAL A 260 -1.82 4.58 -1.67
CA VAL A 260 -0.58 5.34 -1.71
C VAL A 260 -0.89 6.83 -1.69
N ASN A 261 -0.14 7.58 -0.88
CA ASN A 261 -0.27 9.03 -0.71
C ASN A 261 0.60 9.79 -1.71
N ASP A 262 0.03 10.76 -2.42
CA ASP A 262 0.80 11.85 -3.02
C ASP A 262 0.91 12.98 -1.99
N TRP A 263 2.00 13.00 -1.24
CA TRP A 263 2.16 13.90 -0.11
C TRP A 263 2.27 15.39 -0.49
N LEU A 264 2.69 15.71 -1.74
CA LEU A 264 2.67 17.08 -2.25
C LEU A 264 1.30 17.48 -2.78
N GLY A 265 0.54 16.54 -3.34
CA GLY A 265 -0.82 16.76 -3.84
C GLY A 265 -1.89 16.71 -2.75
N ARG A 266 -1.55 16.26 -1.56
CA ARG A 266 -2.50 16.01 -0.44
C ARG A 266 -3.68 15.14 -0.85
N ILE A 267 -3.42 14.12 -1.68
CA ILE A 267 -4.40 13.17 -2.20
C ILE A 267 -3.82 11.76 -2.15
N ALA A 268 -4.65 10.77 -1.93
CA ALA A 268 -4.25 9.38 -2.03
C ALA A 268 -5.07 8.64 -3.08
N PHE A 269 -4.48 7.58 -3.61
CA PHE A 269 -5.05 6.72 -4.65
C PHE A 269 -5.24 5.31 -4.13
N TYR A 270 -6.35 4.69 -4.51
CA TYR A 270 -6.70 3.32 -4.13
C TYR A 270 -6.52 2.35 -5.30
N GLN A 271 -5.89 1.22 -5.01
CA GLN A 271 -5.63 0.17 -5.97
C GLN A 271 -6.04 -1.19 -5.41
N ARG A 272 -6.36 -2.11 -6.30
CA ARG A 272 -6.68 -3.52 -5.99
C ARG A 272 -5.83 -4.45 -6.84
N SER A 273 -5.52 -5.63 -6.30
CA SER A 273 -4.79 -6.68 -7.01
C SER A 273 -5.19 -8.06 -6.51
N LYS A 274 -5.36 -9.01 -7.42
CA LYS A 274 -5.62 -10.40 -7.08
C LYS A 274 -4.39 -11.12 -6.55
N ASP A 275 -3.22 -10.80 -7.08
CA ASP A 275 -1.96 -11.49 -6.82
C ASP A 275 -0.92 -10.66 -6.04
N GLY A 276 -1.17 -9.36 -5.86
CA GLY A 276 -0.26 -8.41 -5.23
C GLY A 276 0.83 -7.86 -6.16
N LEU A 277 0.83 -8.23 -7.44
CA LEU A 277 1.79 -7.76 -8.44
C LEU A 277 1.15 -6.90 -9.54
N HIS A 278 -0.02 -7.30 -10.00
CA HIS A 278 -0.77 -6.60 -11.05
C HIS A 278 -1.89 -5.79 -10.39
N TRP A 279 -1.79 -4.49 -10.45
CA TRP A 279 -2.67 -3.57 -9.74
C TRP A 279 -3.59 -2.79 -10.69
N VAL A 280 -4.83 -2.65 -10.28
CA VAL A 280 -5.83 -1.80 -10.92
C VAL A 280 -6.10 -0.62 -10.01
N THR A 281 -6.01 0.59 -10.54
CA THR A 281 -6.36 1.83 -9.82
C THR A 281 -7.86 2.09 -10.00
N GLU A 282 -8.62 2.17 -8.91
CA GLU A 282 -10.01 2.62 -8.97
C GLU A 282 -10.08 4.15 -9.06
N GLN A 283 -11.16 4.65 -9.65
CA GLN A 283 -11.40 6.07 -9.82
C GLN A 283 -11.67 6.75 -8.47
N GLY A 284 -11.31 8.01 -8.40
CA GLY A 284 -11.59 8.86 -7.26
C GLY A 284 -10.49 8.82 -6.19
N GLU A 285 -10.65 9.67 -5.22
CA GLU A 285 -9.74 9.85 -4.10
C GLU A 285 -9.86 8.70 -3.11
N ALA A 286 -8.72 8.18 -2.63
CA ALA A 286 -8.73 7.27 -1.48
C ALA A 286 -8.92 8.04 -0.18
N TYR A 287 -8.28 9.18 -0.04
CA TYR A 287 -8.52 10.18 0.99
C TYR A 287 -7.88 11.52 0.61
N MET A 288 -8.32 12.56 1.29
CA MET A 288 -7.79 13.93 1.22
C MET A 288 -8.14 14.69 2.50
N PRO A 289 -7.64 15.92 2.73
CA PRO A 289 -8.07 16.73 3.87
C PRO A 289 -9.59 16.85 3.97
N GLY A 290 -10.12 16.81 5.21
CA GLY A 290 -11.56 16.89 5.50
C GLY A 290 -12.26 15.54 5.69
N VAL A 291 -11.54 14.41 5.71
CA VAL A 291 -12.13 13.08 6.01
C VAL A 291 -12.40 12.86 7.51
N ALA A 292 -11.77 13.63 8.40
CA ALA A 292 -12.01 13.56 9.84
C ALA A 292 -13.31 14.31 10.20
N ARG A 293 -14.42 13.59 10.19
CA ARG A 293 -15.75 14.10 10.55
C ARG A 293 -16.24 13.43 11.81
N HIS A 294 -16.93 14.18 12.67
CA HIS A 294 -17.52 13.68 13.89
C HIS A 294 -19.04 13.48 13.77
N ALA A 295 -19.61 12.70 14.69
CA ALA A 295 -21.03 12.38 14.70
C ALA A 295 -21.95 13.61 14.89
N ASP A 296 -21.44 14.70 15.46
CA ASP A 296 -22.14 15.99 15.57
C ASP A 296 -22.04 16.85 14.29
N GLY A 297 -21.34 16.37 13.25
CA GLY A 297 -21.15 17.05 11.97
C GLY A 297 -19.92 17.96 11.92
N GLU A 298 -19.19 18.14 13.02
CA GLU A 298 -17.93 18.89 12.99
C GLU A 298 -16.86 18.17 12.13
N VAL A 299 -15.99 18.95 11.49
CA VAL A 299 -14.90 18.48 10.65
C VAL A 299 -13.59 19.05 11.18
N GLU A 300 -12.65 18.18 11.47
CA GLU A 300 -11.28 18.58 11.78
C GLU A 300 -10.49 18.76 10.48
N HIS A 301 -10.17 20.00 10.13
CA HIS A 301 -9.49 20.36 8.89
C HIS A 301 -7.97 20.29 9.04
N TRP A 302 -7.44 19.11 9.32
CA TRP A 302 -6.00 18.89 9.32
C TRP A 302 -5.39 19.24 7.96
N PHE A 303 -4.26 19.92 7.98
CA PHE A 303 -3.58 20.31 6.74
C PHE A 303 -3.10 19.10 5.93
N LYS A 304 -2.57 18.07 6.62
CA LYS A 304 -2.14 16.82 6.00
C LYS A 304 -2.60 15.59 6.75
N TYR A 305 -2.85 14.55 5.96
CA TYR A 305 -3.09 13.17 6.38
C TYR A 305 -2.01 12.32 5.74
N GLU A 306 -1.19 11.66 6.55
CA GLU A 306 -0.09 10.80 6.08
C GLU A 306 -0.06 9.50 6.89
N ARG A 307 0.80 8.58 6.51
CA ARG A 307 1.05 7.33 7.24
C ARG A 307 -0.22 6.54 7.57
N LEU A 308 -1.18 6.51 6.64
CA LEU A 308 -2.37 5.68 6.79
C LEU A 308 -1.98 4.25 7.17
N LYS A 309 -2.68 3.69 8.17
CA LYS A 309 -2.67 2.28 8.53
C LYS A 309 -4.10 1.78 8.66
N ILE A 310 -4.32 0.52 8.26
CA ILE A 310 -5.64 -0.10 8.27
C ILE A 310 -5.72 -1.13 9.38
N ARG A 311 -6.77 -1.05 10.20
CA ARG A 311 -7.19 -2.17 11.06
C ARG A 311 -8.23 -2.99 10.31
N GLN A 312 -8.06 -4.30 10.34
CA GLN A 312 -8.92 -5.27 9.64
C GLN A 312 -9.81 -6.02 10.64
N ASP A 313 -10.96 -6.49 10.16
CA ASP A 313 -11.77 -7.49 10.86
C ASP A 313 -11.25 -8.92 10.60
N GLU A 314 -11.96 -9.91 11.12
CA GLU A 314 -11.61 -11.33 10.97
C GLU A 314 -11.69 -11.83 9.52
N GLN A 315 -12.45 -11.16 8.65
CA GLN A 315 -12.54 -11.43 7.22
C GLN A 315 -11.49 -10.68 6.39
N GLY A 316 -10.66 -9.87 7.04
CA GLY A 316 -9.64 -9.05 6.40
C GLY A 316 -10.15 -7.74 5.80
N ARG A 317 -11.41 -7.37 6.05
CA ARG A 317 -11.96 -6.09 5.57
C ARG A 317 -11.43 -4.92 6.40
N ALA A 318 -11.24 -3.77 5.75
CA ALA A 318 -10.84 -2.55 6.41
C ALA A 318 -12.01 -2.00 7.26
N VAL A 319 -11.82 -1.87 8.57
CA VAL A 319 -12.83 -1.37 9.51
C VAL A 319 -12.44 -0.08 10.20
N GLN A 320 -11.16 0.32 10.08
CA GLN A 320 -10.64 1.55 10.69
C GLN A 320 -9.39 2.00 9.95
N ALA A 321 -9.29 3.31 9.79
CA ALA A 321 -8.12 4.01 9.28
C ALA A 321 -7.43 4.78 10.40
N ASN A 322 -6.12 4.62 10.54
CA ASN A 322 -5.30 5.37 11.48
C ASN A 322 -4.37 6.29 10.68
N PHE A 323 -4.35 7.57 11.00
CA PHE A 323 -3.54 8.56 10.31
C PHE A 323 -2.57 9.25 11.25
N ALA A 324 -1.42 9.62 10.73
CA ALA A 324 -0.68 10.75 11.22
C ALA A 324 -1.26 12.02 10.59
N VAL A 325 -1.58 13.01 11.41
CA VAL A 325 -2.10 14.30 10.96
C VAL A 325 -1.24 15.44 11.51
N ILE A 326 -1.13 16.50 10.74
CA ILE A 326 -0.46 17.74 11.13
C ILE A 326 -1.30 18.92 10.65
N ASP A 327 -1.31 19.99 11.43
CA ASP A 327 -2.13 21.17 11.21
C ASP A 327 -1.50 22.22 10.29
N THR A 328 -0.22 22.03 9.92
CA THR A 328 0.52 22.89 8.99
C THR A 328 1.46 22.08 8.11
N ILE A 329 2.24 22.77 7.30
CA ILE A 329 3.31 22.14 6.51
C ILE A 329 4.50 21.80 7.42
N LYS A 330 5.08 20.61 7.25
CA LYS A 330 6.06 20.01 8.19
C LYS A 330 7.24 20.90 8.58
N TRP A 331 7.71 21.79 7.70
CA TRP A 331 8.83 22.68 7.97
C TRP A 331 8.43 24.02 8.62
N GLU A 332 7.16 24.27 8.80
CA GLU A 332 6.62 25.41 9.55
C GLU A 332 6.30 25.07 11.00
N ASP A 333 6.25 23.79 11.34
CA ASP A 333 6.13 23.30 12.71
C ASP A 333 7.47 23.53 13.44
N LEU A 334 7.51 24.49 14.33
CA LEU A 334 8.68 24.98 15.06
C LEU A 334 8.50 24.79 16.57
N PRO A 335 9.61 24.68 17.34
CA PRO A 335 9.54 24.51 18.79
C PRO A 335 8.85 25.69 19.48
N GLY A 336 7.84 25.37 20.29
CA GLY A 336 7.11 26.35 21.09
C GLY A 336 6.11 27.22 20.33
N ASP A 337 5.82 26.87 19.07
CA ASP A 337 4.72 27.49 18.32
C ASP A 337 3.38 26.83 18.64
N ARG A 338 2.36 27.09 17.82
CA ARG A 338 1.00 26.55 17.99
C ARG A 338 0.75 25.32 17.11
N HIS A 339 1.76 24.85 16.39
CA HIS A 339 1.63 23.72 15.48
C HIS A 339 2.06 22.42 16.15
N SER A 340 1.44 21.33 15.77
CA SER A 340 1.81 19.98 16.21
C SER A 340 1.20 18.89 15.34
N SER A 341 1.59 17.66 15.62
CA SER A 341 1.07 16.46 14.97
C SER A 341 0.57 15.45 15.98
N LYS A 342 -0.42 14.66 15.57
CA LYS A 342 -0.97 13.54 16.38
C LYS A 342 -1.32 12.35 15.51
N ASN A 343 -1.69 11.25 16.15
CA ASN A 343 -2.33 10.11 15.50
C ASN A 343 -3.83 10.13 15.77
N ILE A 344 -4.65 9.93 14.73
CA ILE A 344 -6.11 9.83 14.82
C ILE A 344 -6.60 8.50 14.24
N ALA A 345 -7.79 8.08 14.68
CA ALA A 345 -8.44 6.85 14.26
C ALA A 345 -9.86 7.16 13.74
N ILE A 346 -10.14 6.78 12.49
CA ILE A 346 -11.43 7.03 11.83
C ILE A 346 -12.08 5.69 11.49
N PRO A 347 -13.35 5.44 11.85
CA PRO A 347 -14.05 4.23 11.47
C PRO A 347 -14.29 4.17 9.96
N LEU A 348 -14.32 2.95 9.41
CA LEU A 348 -14.59 2.67 8.01
C LEU A 348 -15.81 1.77 7.87
N ASN A 349 -16.63 2.03 6.87
CA ASN A 349 -17.60 1.09 6.37
C ASN A 349 -16.86 -0.16 5.85
N LYS A 350 -17.10 -1.30 6.51
CA LYS A 350 -16.39 -2.57 6.22
C LYS A 350 -16.80 -3.20 4.89
N GLY A 351 -17.95 -2.78 4.32
CA GLY A 351 -18.54 -3.37 3.13
C GLY A 351 -19.21 -4.72 3.39
N LEU A 352 -19.88 -5.24 2.37
CA LEU A 352 -20.67 -6.46 2.39
C LEU A 352 -19.82 -7.67 1.98
N LEU A 353 -20.12 -8.84 2.53
CA LEU A 353 -19.59 -10.13 2.06
C LEU A 353 -20.45 -10.64 0.91
N LEU A 354 -19.86 -10.78 -0.27
CA LEU A 354 -20.55 -11.05 -1.51
C LEU A 354 -19.97 -12.27 -2.23
N GLU A 355 -20.85 -13.06 -2.86
CA GLU A 355 -20.48 -14.23 -3.65
C GLU A 355 -21.38 -14.33 -4.89
N VAL A 356 -20.81 -14.41 -6.07
CA VAL A 356 -21.56 -14.76 -7.28
C VAL A 356 -21.82 -16.26 -7.28
N LEU A 357 -23.08 -16.63 -7.54
CA LEU A 357 -23.49 -18.02 -7.63
C LEU A 357 -23.46 -18.51 -9.09
N GLY A 358 -23.15 -19.80 -9.29
CA GLY A 358 -23.05 -20.43 -10.60
C GLY A 358 -21.58 -20.55 -11.07
N GLU A 359 -21.24 -21.68 -11.68
CA GLU A 359 -19.88 -22.06 -12.04
C GLU A 359 -19.41 -21.48 -13.38
N GLU A 360 -20.33 -21.03 -14.21
CA GLU A 360 -20.04 -20.55 -15.56
C GLU A 360 -19.49 -19.11 -15.53
N PRO A 361 -18.41 -18.81 -16.28
CA PRO A 361 -17.90 -17.46 -16.39
C PRO A 361 -18.94 -16.46 -16.91
N ILE A 362 -18.98 -15.29 -16.26
CA ILE A 362 -19.84 -14.19 -16.71
C ILE A 362 -19.26 -13.62 -18.00
N THR A 363 -20.14 -13.48 -19.01
CA THR A 363 -19.81 -12.93 -20.32
C THR A 363 -20.87 -11.91 -20.74
N ALA A 364 -20.64 -11.21 -21.85
CA ALA A 364 -21.63 -10.30 -22.43
C ALA A 364 -22.97 -11.00 -22.79
N ALA A 365 -22.95 -12.33 -22.99
CA ALA A 365 -24.13 -13.13 -23.27
C ALA A 365 -24.90 -13.57 -22.00
N THR A 366 -24.33 -13.38 -20.81
CA THR A 366 -24.95 -13.78 -19.55
C THR A 366 -26.22 -12.97 -19.30
N LYS A 367 -27.36 -13.66 -19.23
CA LYS A 367 -28.67 -13.02 -19.10
C LYS A 367 -28.99 -12.62 -17.65
N ARG A 368 -28.55 -13.42 -16.70
CA ARG A 368 -28.81 -13.25 -15.26
C ARG A 368 -27.58 -13.57 -14.45
N ILE A 369 -27.37 -12.83 -13.37
CA ILE A 369 -26.30 -13.05 -12.39
C ILE A 369 -26.98 -13.17 -11.04
N GLU A 370 -26.72 -14.25 -10.33
CA GLU A 370 -27.18 -14.42 -8.95
C GLU A 370 -26.03 -14.05 -7.99
N LEU A 371 -26.31 -13.11 -7.11
CA LEU A 371 -25.39 -12.63 -6.11
C LEU A 371 -25.92 -12.95 -4.73
N ARG A 372 -25.13 -13.65 -3.93
CA ARG A 372 -25.38 -13.85 -2.50
C ARG A 372 -24.80 -12.67 -1.72
N ILE A 373 -25.62 -12.08 -0.88
CA ILE A 373 -25.24 -11.09 0.13
C ILE A 373 -25.36 -11.77 1.48
N ARG A 374 -24.24 -11.95 2.18
CA ARG A 374 -24.20 -12.66 3.44
C ARG A 374 -24.85 -11.84 4.55
N GLY A 375 -25.69 -12.50 5.36
CA GLY A 375 -26.10 -11.99 6.65
C GLY A 375 -24.95 -12.04 7.65
N GLU A 376 -24.87 -11.04 8.51
CA GLU A 376 -23.87 -10.96 9.60
C GLU A 376 -24.60 -10.68 10.92
N LYS A 377 -23.93 -10.87 12.06
CA LYS A 377 -24.50 -10.65 13.38
C LYS A 377 -25.14 -9.26 13.56
N ASP A 378 -24.53 -8.27 12.91
CA ASP A 378 -24.89 -6.84 12.97
C ASP A 378 -25.52 -6.32 11.67
N PHE A 379 -25.90 -7.23 10.74
CA PHE A 379 -26.45 -6.84 9.44
C PHE A 379 -27.39 -7.91 8.87
N ASN A 380 -28.65 -7.54 8.66
CA ASN A 380 -29.65 -8.36 7.99
C ASN A 380 -29.96 -7.79 6.59
N PRO A 381 -29.45 -8.41 5.50
CA PRO A 381 -29.58 -7.84 4.17
C PRO A 381 -31.03 -7.71 3.69
N MET A 382 -31.92 -8.60 4.09
CA MET A 382 -33.35 -8.54 3.71
C MET A 382 -34.09 -7.41 4.44
N ALA A 383 -33.75 -7.19 5.71
CA ALA A 383 -34.39 -6.14 6.51
C ALA A 383 -33.88 -4.76 6.15
N GLU A 384 -32.59 -4.63 5.85
CA GLU A 384 -31.90 -3.35 5.81
C GLU A 384 -31.68 -2.79 4.39
N LEU A 385 -31.47 -3.63 3.37
CA LEU A 385 -31.14 -3.13 2.02
C LEU A 385 -32.35 -2.53 1.28
N ASP A 386 -32.11 -1.39 0.65
CA ASP A 386 -32.95 -0.86 -0.43
C ASP A 386 -32.55 -1.57 -1.74
N ILE A 387 -33.28 -2.60 -2.10
CA ILE A 387 -32.96 -3.49 -3.23
C ILE A 387 -32.93 -2.72 -4.56
N GLU A 388 -33.82 -1.75 -4.77
CA GLU A 388 -33.90 -0.99 -6.02
C GLU A 388 -32.68 -0.06 -6.22
N SER A 389 -31.99 0.30 -5.15
CA SER A 389 -30.78 1.11 -5.19
C SER A 389 -29.56 0.35 -5.69
N LEU A 390 -29.57 -0.99 -5.59
CA LEU A 390 -28.39 -1.83 -5.86
C LEU A 390 -27.97 -1.77 -7.34
N ARG A 391 -26.64 -1.64 -7.55
CA ARG A 391 -25.98 -1.76 -8.86
C ARG A 391 -24.82 -2.72 -8.74
N PHE A 392 -24.73 -3.69 -9.66
CA PHE A 392 -23.71 -4.73 -9.65
C PHE A 392 -22.99 -4.83 -11.00
N GLY A 393 -21.68 -5.01 -11.01
CA GLY A 393 -20.89 -5.16 -12.23
C GLY A 393 -19.42 -4.84 -12.03
N SER A 394 -18.71 -4.55 -13.12
CA SER A 394 -17.34 -4.04 -13.04
C SER A 394 -17.33 -2.69 -12.32
N TYR A 395 -16.22 -2.38 -11.64
CA TYR A 395 -16.08 -1.10 -10.94
C TYR A 395 -16.21 0.10 -11.90
N ASP A 396 -15.76 -0.03 -13.17
CA ASP A 396 -15.90 0.99 -14.21
C ASP A 396 -17.34 1.34 -14.56
N GLU A 397 -18.27 0.40 -14.40
CA GLU A 397 -19.68 0.66 -14.58
C GLU A 397 -20.33 1.16 -13.29
N VAL A 398 -20.10 0.45 -12.19
CA VAL A 398 -20.79 0.69 -10.93
C VAL A 398 -20.40 2.02 -10.29
N ASN A 399 -19.12 2.42 -10.40
CA ASN A 399 -18.63 3.68 -9.86
C ASN A 399 -19.30 4.92 -10.49
N TYR A 400 -19.87 4.77 -11.68
CA TYR A 400 -20.64 5.82 -12.37
C TYR A 400 -22.18 5.60 -12.29
N GLY A 401 -22.63 4.79 -11.34
CA GLY A 401 -24.07 4.52 -11.14
C GLY A 401 -24.71 3.64 -12.20
N ARG A 402 -23.92 3.07 -13.10
CA ARG A 402 -24.31 2.09 -14.10
C ARG A 402 -24.25 0.68 -13.52
N GLY A 403 -24.27 -0.35 -14.36
CA GLY A 403 -24.24 -1.74 -13.95
C GLY A 403 -25.60 -2.41 -13.99
N CYS A 404 -25.61 -3.64 -13.54
CA CYS A 404 -26.82 -4.47 -13.52
C CYS A 404 -27.82 -4.01 -12.47
N LYS A 405 -29.12 -4.04 -12.81
CA LYS A 405 -30.23 -3.79 -11.89
C LYS A 405 -30.81 -5.10 -11.34
N PRO A 406 -31.30 -5.11 -10.09
CA PRO A 406 -31.97 -6.25 -9.50
C PRO A 406 -33.26 -6.60 -10.27
N LEU A 407 -33.60 -7.89 -10.32
CA LEU A 407 -34.81 -8.42 -10.92
C LEU A 407 -35.73 -9.06 -9.89
N ARG A 408 -35.15 -9.80 -8.96
CA ARG A 408 -35.85 -10.52 -7.90
C ARG A 408 -34.89 -10.86 -6.77
N THR A 409 -35.46 -11.19 -5.63
CA THR A 409 -34.75 -11.64 -4.44
C THR A 409 -35.33 -12.95 -3.93
N ARG A 410 -34.51 -13.73 -3.21
CA ARG A 410 -34.93 -14.86 -2.36
C ARG A 410 -34.03 -14.91 -1.14
N VAL A 411 -34.55 -15.46 -0.06
CA VAL A 411 -33.81 -15.62 1.20
C VAL A 411 -33.32 -17.07 1.32
N GLU A 412 -32.09 -17.26 1.77
CA GLU A 412 -31.50 -18.56 2.09
C GLU A 412 -30.82 -18.47 3.46
N GLY A 413 -31.49 -18.94 4.53
CA GLY A 413 -31.02 -18.73 5.90
C GLY A 413 -30.98 -17.24 6.23
N ASP A 414 -29.82 -16.76 6.66
CA ASP A 414 -29.58 -15.34 6.98
C ASP A 414 -29.13 -14.55 5.72
N ASP A 415 -28.88 -15.22 4.59
CA ASP A 415 -28.38 -14.63 3.37
C ASP A 415 -29.52 -14.15 2.45
N LEU A 416 -29.24 -13.10 1.70
CA LEU A 416 -30.11 -12.62 0.63
C LEU A 416 -29.49 -12.95 -0.73
N ILE A 417 -30.24 -13.64 -1.60
CA ILE A 417 -29.85 -13.86 -2.98
C ILE A 417 -30.58 -12.86 -3.88
N VAL A 418 -29.80 -12.03 -4.57
CA VAL A 418 -30.31 -11.05 -5.53
C VAL A 418 -30.01 -11.55 -6.95
N THR A 419 -31.03 -11.71 -7.78
CA THR A 419 -30.85 -11.96 -9.21
C THR A 419 -30.79 -10.63 -9.94
N PHE A 420 -29.69 -10.37 -10.62
CA PHE A 420 -29.49 -9.19 -11.46
C PHE A 420 -29.72 -9.51 -12.94
N LYS A 421 -30.11 -8.48 -13.70
CA LYS A 421 -30.11 -8.54 -15.16
C LYS A 421 -28.68 -8.43 -15.66
N GLY A 422 -28.14 -9.48 -16.30
CA GLY A 422 -26.70 -9.52 -16.65
C GLY A 422 -26.26 -8.51 -17.71
N LYS A 423 -27.20 -7.95 -18.50
CA LYS A 423 -26.87 -6.90 -19.46
C LYS A 423 -26.39 -5.62 -18.76
N GLY A 424 -25.20 -5.14 -19.15
CA GLY A 424 -24.61 -3.92 -18.59
C GLY A 424 -23.75 -4.15 -17.37
N SER A 425 -23.35 -5.40 -17.08
CA SER A 425 -22.44 -5.72 -15.98
C SER A 425 -21.04 -5.14 -16.20
N GLY A 426 -20.58 -4.99 -17.44
CA GLY A 426 -19.20 -4.61 -17.75
C GLY A 426 -18.15 -5.64 -17.34
N ILE A 427 -18.57 -6.79 -16.78
CA ILE A 427 -17.66 -7.84 -16.31
C ILE A 427 -16.97 -8.49 -17.51
N THR A 428 -15.65 -8.51 -17.47
CA THR A 428 -14.77 -9.12 -18.48
C THR A 428 -14.12 -10.40 -17.92
N PRO A 429 -13.49 -11.23 -18.75
CA PRO A 429 -12.76 -12.41 -18.28
C PRO A 429 -11.58 -12.08 -17.32
N ASP A 430 -11.08 -10.85 -17.35
CA ASP A 430 -10.00 -10.41 -16.46
C ASP A 430 -10.52 -9.86 -15.12
N GLU A 431 -11.84 -9.67 -14.96
CA GLU A 431 -12.45 -9.29 -13.68
C GLU A 431 -12.35 -10.43 -12.67
N TRP A 432 -11.91 -10.13 -11.47
CA TRP A 432 -11.82 -11.12 -10.39
C TRP A 432 -12.72 -10.81 -9.21
N ALA A 433 -13.14 -9.56 -9.03
CA ALA A 433 -13.95 -9.12 -7.89
C ALA A 433 -14.88 -7.97 -8.33
N PRO A 434 -15.98 -8.28 -9.02
CA PRO A 434 -16.96 -7.29 -9.41
C PRO A 434 -17.58 -6.60 -8.19
N LYS A 435 -17.97 -5.35 -8.37
CA LYS A 435 -18.41 -4.44 -7.30
C LYS A 435 -19.92 -4.35 -7.21
N LEU A 436 -20.44 -4.25 -6.00
CA LEU A 436 -21.80 -3.83 -5.67
C LEU A 436 -21.74 -2.46 -4.99
N ILE A 437 -22.64 -1.56 -5.36
CA ILE A 437 -22.93 -0.32 -4.63
C ILE A 437 -24.45 -0.21 -4.47
N GLY A 438 -24.88 0.39 -3.38
CA GLY A 438 -26.28 0.70 -3.10
C GLY A 438 -26.45 1.42 -1.77
N ARG A 439 -27.67 1.33 -1.22
CA ARG A 439 -28.03 1.96 0.04
C ARG A 439 -28.83 1.02 0.94
N THR A 440 -28.79 1.30 2.23
CA THR A 440 -29.79 0.78 3.16
C THR A 440 -31.12 1.53 2.99
N LYS A 441 -32.20 1.03 3.58
CA LYS A 441 -33.51 1.72 3.66
C LYS A 441 -33.43 3.04 4.43
N GLN A 442 -32.41 3.20 5.27
CA GLN A 442 -32.10 4.42 6.00
C GLN A 442 -31.26 5.42 5.17
N GLY A 443 -30.85 5.01 3.95
CA GLY A 443 -30.07 5.84 3.03
C GLY A 443 -28.57 5.74 3.22
N GLU A 444 -28.08 4.89 4.12
CA GLU A 444 -26.66 4.67 4.33
C GLU A 444 -26.03 3.95 3.14
N MET A 445 -24.84 4.34 2.75
CA MET A 445 -24.09 3.73 1.65
C MET A 445 -23.67 2.31 1.99
N VAL A 446 -23.88 1.37 1.05
CA VAL A 446 -23.34 0.02 1.09
C VAL A 446 -22.52 -0.26 -0.16
N PHE A 447 -21.45 -1.03 0.00
CA PHE A 447 -20.63 -1.50 -1.11
C PHE A 447 -20.08 -2.89 -0.79
N GLY A 448 -19.52 -3.56 -1.78
CA GLY A 448 -18.78 -4.81 -1.59
C GLY A 448 -18.18 -5.31 -2.88
N TYR A 449 -17.25 -6.25 -2.76
CA TYR A 449 -16.66 -6.97 -3.89
C TYR A 449 -17.05 -8.44 -3.80
N ALA A 450 -17.51 -9.01 -4.92
CA ALA A 450 -17.99 -10.37 -4.93
C ALA A 450 -16.91 -11.35 -5.39
N SER A 451 -16.85 -12.52 -4.73
CA SER A 451 -16.10 -13.65 -5.26
C SER A 451 -16.77 -14.21 -6.51
N LEU A 452 -15.94 -14.67 -7.45
CA LEU A 452 -16.35 -15.38 -8.65
C LEU A 452 -15.89 -16.84 -8.54
N PRO A 453 -16.77 -17.84 -8.65
CA PRO A 453 -16.43 -19.24 -8.35
C PRO A 453 -15.40 -19.86 -9.30
N TYR A 454 -15.21 -19.26 -10.47
CA TYR A 454 -14.24 -19.69 -11.49
C TYR A 454 -12.89 -18.95 -11.40
N VAL A 455 -12.68 -18.07 -10.42
CA VAL A 455 -11.44 -17.30 -10.22
C VAL A 455 -10.57 -17.96 -9.16
N ASP A 456 -9.30 -18.18 -9.49
CA ASP A 456 -8.30 -18.59 -8.51
C ASP A 456 -7.77 -17.37 -7.74
N TYR A 457 -8.13 -17.29 -6.46
CA TYR A 457 -7.68 -16.24 -5.52
C TYR A 457 -6.36 -16.56 -4.81
N ARG A 458 -5.76 -17.70 -5.14
CA ARG A 458 -4.48 -18.14 -4.59
C ARG A 458 -3.50 -18.51 -5.72
N PRO A 459 -3.23 -17.60 -6.68
CA PRO A 459 -2.49 -17.94 -7.88
C PRO A 459 -1.05 -18.33 -7.58
N ALA A 460 -0.48 -19.15 -8.48
CA ALA A 460 0.96 -19.30 -8.58
C ALA A 460 1.61 -18.00 -9.08
N ILE A 461 2.81 -17.69 -8.60
CA ILE A 461 3.60 -16.51 -8.99
C ILE A 461 5.00 -17.00 -9.35
N LEU A 462 5.24 -17.22 -10.62
CA LEU A 462 6.58 -17.56 -11.09
C LEU A 462 7.46 -16.31 -11.19
N SER A 463 8.71 -16.45 -10.80
CA SER A 463 9.71 -15.38 -10.87
C SER A 463 11.07 -15.97 -11.23
N ALA A 464 11.82 -15.29 -12.09
CA ALA A 464 13.12 -15.74 -12.55
C ALA A 464 14.26 -14.96 -11.89
N ARG A 465 15.43 -15.60 -11.79
CA ARG A 465 16.72 -14.92 -11.61
C ARG A 465 17.34 -14.61 -12.96
N ARG A 466 18.38 -13.77 -12.96
CA ARG A 466 19.17 -13.47 -14.17
C ARG A 466 19.66 -14.77 -14.79
N PRO A 467 19.44 -15.01 -16.09
CA PRO A 467 20.04 -16.12 -16.80
C PRO A 467 21.57 -16.05 -16.79
N TRP A 468 22.21 -17.21 -16.83
CA TRP A 468 23.66 -17.33 -16.92
C TRP A 468 24.06 -18.38 -17.95
N TYR A 469 25.23 -18.21 -18.56
CA TYR A 469 25.83 -19.21 -19.43
C TYR A 469 26.63 -20.17 -18.59
N ASP A 470 26.29 -21.45 -18.68
CA ASP A 470 27.03 -22.54 -18.04
C ASP A 470 28.05 -23.11 -19.03
N LYS A 471 29.33 -22.86 -18.75
CA LYS A 471 30.45 -23.27 -19.61
C LYS A 471 30.62 -24.78 -19.68
N ASP A 472 30.25 -25.51 -18.62
CA ASP A 472 30.42 -26.97 -18.54
C ASP A 472 29.40 -27.70 -19.43
N THR A 473 28.21 -27.17 -19.56
CA THR A 473 27.14 -27.75 -20.38
C THR A 473 26.95 -27.06 -21.72
N GLY A 474 27.58 -25.91 -21.97
CA GLY A 474 27.41 -25.12 -23.20
C GLY A 474 25.97 -24.60 -23.38
N ALA A 475 25.26 -24.31 -22.30
CA ALA A 475 23.85 -23.94 -22.32
C ALA A 475 23.57 -22.69 -21.49
N VAL A 476 22.51 -21.96 -21.85
CA VAL A 476 21.96 -20.91 -21.00
C VAL A 476 21.05 -21.55 -19.96
N LYS A 477 21.24 -21.17 -18.72
CA LYS A 477 20.42 -21.62 -17.58
C LYS A 477 19.68 -20.46 -16.96
N VAL A 478 18.47 -20.71 -16.47
CA VAL A 478 17.65 -19.75 -15.73
C VAL A 478 16.99 -20.42 -14.52
N SER A 479 17.14 -19.81 -13.35
CA SER A 479 16.46 -20.28 -12.13
C SER A 479 15.06 -19.66 -12.08
N VAL A 480 14.04 -20.51 -11.97
CA VAL A 480 12.63 -20.11 -11.81
C VAL A 480 12.12 -20.64 -10.48
N GLU A 481 11.41 -19.80 -9.74
CA GLU A 481 10.87 -20.11 -8.42
C GLU A 481 9.42 -19.65 -8.33
N ASN A 482 8.58 -20.40 -7.62
CA ASN A 482 7.18 -20.05 -7.42
C ASN A 482 6.98 -19.34 -6.06
N TYR A 483 6.68 -18.06 -6.08
CA TYR A 483 6.34 -17.26 -4.88
C TYR A 483 4.83 -17.14 -4.64
N GLY A 484 4.04 -17.91 -5.40
CA GLY A 484 2.58 -17.95 -5.28
C GLY A 484 2.07 -18.80 -4.12
N LEU A 485 0.76 -18.88 -4.03
CA LEU A 485 0.02 -19.57 -2.96
C LEU A 485 -0.44 -20.97 -3.37
N SER A 486 -0.37 -21.29 -4.65
CA SER A 486 -0.68 -22.62 -5.21
C SER A 486 0.45 -23.12 -6.10
N ALA A 487 0.41 -24.40 -6.44
CA ALA A 487 1.33 -24.96 -7.42
C ALA A 487 1.08 -24.33 -8.80
N SER A 488 2.19 -24.05 -9.53
CA SER A 488 2.05 -23.60 -10.92
C SER A 488 1.62 -24.77 -11.80
N LYS A 489 1.04 -24.45 -12.96
CA LYS A 489 0.96 -25.40 -14.07
C LYS A 489 2.34 -25.55 -14.74
N PRO A 490 2.55 -26.61 -15.55
CA PRO A 490 3.70 -26.65 -16.45
C PRO A 490 3.74 -25.38 -17.32
N ALA A 491 4.94 -24.87 -17.57
CA ALA A 491 5.13 -23.63 -18.30
C ALA A 491 6.23 -23.73 -19.35
N GLU A 492 6.05 -23.11 -20.49
CA GLU A 492 7.12 -22.84 -21.43
C GLU A 492 7.87 -21.59 -20.99
N ILE A 493 9.17 -21.71 -20.76
CA ILE A 493 10.07 -20.62 -20.41
C ILE A 493 10.78 -20.17 -21.69
N ALA A 494 10.59 -18.90 -22.05
CA ALA A 494 11.29 -18.27 -23.16
C ALA A 494 12.23 -17.18 -22.66
N VAL A 495 13.39 -17.07 -23.29
CA VAL A 495 14.38 -16.04 -23.01
C VAL A 495 14.65 -15.25 -24.28
N THR A 496 14.62 -13.92 -24.16
CA THR A 496 14.94 -13.00 -25.25
C THR A 496 16.05 -12.02 -24.84
N ILE A 497 16.83 -11.53 -25.79
CA ILE A 497 17.78 -10.42 -25.61
C ILE A 497 17.45 -9.34 -26.64
N ASP A 498 17.18 -8.12 -26.16
CA ASP A 498 16.73 -6.98 -26.97
C ASP A 498 15.57 -7.37 -27.92
N GLY A 499 14.63 -8.16 -27.39
CA GLY A 499 13.47 -8.68 -28.12
C GLY A 499 13.72 -9.84 -29.07
N LYS A 500 14.98 -10.28 -29.24
CA LYS A 500 15.31 -11.44 -30.08
C LYS A 500 15.29 -12.72 -29.26
N PRO A 501 14.58 -13.79 -29.69
CA PRO A 501 14.54 -15.04 -28.98
C PRO A 501 15.91 -15.73 -29.02
N ILE A 502 16.37 -16.22 -27.86
CA ILE A 502 17.58 -17.03 -27.75
C ILE A 502 17.29 -18.50 -27.46
N GLY A 503 16.10 -18.82 -26.97
CA GLY A 503 15.67 -20.20 -26.77
C GLY A 503 14.43 -20.32 -25.92
N THR A 504 13.84 -21.51 -25.95
CA THR A 504 12.71 -21.92 -25.11
C THR A 504 12.96 -23.28 -24.47
N THR A 505 12.31 -23.54 -23.35
CA THR A 505 12.32 -24.85 -22.68
C THR A 505 11.05 -24.98 -21.82
N THR A 506 10.66 -26.22 -21.52
CA THR A 506 9.47 -26.45 -20.66
C THR A 506 9.92 -26.85 -19.25
N ILE A 507 9.25 -26.30 -18.25
CA ILE A 507 9.37 -26.72 -16.86
C ILE A 507 8.09 -27.40 -16.39
N GLY A 508 8.22 -28.35 -15.45
CA GLY A 508 7.08 -28.95 -14.76
C GLY A 508 6.41 -27.99 -13.78
N ALA A 509 5.30 -28.44 -13.19
CA ALA A 509 4.63 -27.70 -12.13
C ALA A 509 5.56 -27.49 -10.92
N LEU A 510 5.53 -26.28 -10.35
CA LEU A 510 6.30 -25.90 -9.16
C LEU A 510 5.37 -25.67 -7.99
N ALA A 511 5.55 -26.39 -6.88
CA ALA A 511 4.89 -26.10 -5.62
C ALA A 511 5.29 -24.69 -5.10
N PRO A 512 4.52 -24.08 -4.19
CA PRO A 512 4.92 -22.84 -3.54
C PRO A 512 6.34 -22.92 -2.98
N TYR A 513 7.16 -21.91 -3.26
CA TYR A 513 8.59 -21.80 -2.89
C TYR A 513 9.51 -22.89 -3.45
N ALA A 514 9.02 -23.75 -4.35
CA ALA A 514 9.88 -24.66 -5.11
C ALA A 514 10.63 -23.89 -6.20
N ARG A 515 11.87 -24.33 -6.45
CA ARG A 515 12.78 -23.76 -7.46
C ARG A 515 13.22 -24.84 -8.44
N ILE A 516 13.35 -24.47 -9.69
CA ILE A 516 13.96 -25.29 -10.74
C ILE A 516 14.96 -24.47 -11.55
N THR A 517 15.98 -25.15 -12.10
CA THR A 517 16.85 -24.54 -13.11
C THR A 517 16.40 -25.04 -14.48
N ALA A 518 15.84 -24.14 -15.28
CA ALA A 518 15.52 -24.39 -16.68
C ALA A 518 16.80 -24.28 -17.53
N THR A 519 16.98 -25.18 -18.50
CA THR A 519 18.15 -25.22 -19.39
C THR A 519 17.70 -24.98 -20.83
N LEU A 520 18.32 -24.02 -21.50
CA LEU A 520 18.13 -23.71 -22.91
C LEU A 520 19.38 -24.23 -23.67
N PRO A 521 19.31 -25.40 -24.32
CA PRO A 521 20.43 -25.95 -25.02
C PRO A 521 20.82 -25.12 -26.24
N GLN A 522 22.10 -25.02 -26.55
CA GLN A 522 22.65 -24.29 -27.71
C GLN A 522 22.37 -22.80 -27.73
N ALA A 523 21.87 -22.21 -26.61
CA ALA A 523 21.67 -20.78 -26.49
C ALA A 523 22.97 -20.08 -26.05
N THR A 524 23.13 -18.82 -26.47
CA THR A 524 24.22 -17.94 -26.04
C THR A 524 23.64 -16.69 -25.37
N LEU A 525 24.36 -16.15 -24.38
CA LEU A 525 24.04 -14.88 -23.77
C LEU A 525 24.92 -13.79 -24.38
N GLU A 526 24.31 -12.87 -25.09
CA GLU A 526 24.94 -11.64 -25.57
C GLU A 526 24.66 -10.48 -24.62
N GLN A 527 25.44 -9.41 -24.73
CA GLN A 527 25.17 -8.18 -24.00
C GLN A 527 23.82 -7.58 -24.45
N GLY A 528 23.01 -7.12 -23.53
CA GLY A 528 21.73 -6.51 -23.82
C GLY A 528 20.71 -6.62 -22.69
N THR A 529 19.48 -6.25 -22.98
CA THR A 529 18.35 -6.40 -22.09
C THR A 529 17.73 -7.78 -22.25
N CYS A 530 17.92 -8.64 -21.25
CA CYS A 530 17.36 -9.99 -21.22
C CYS A 530 15.99 -10.00 -20.55
N GLU A 531 15.00 -10.58 -21.20
CA GLU A 531 13.69 -10.84 -20.64
C GLU A 531 13.44 -12.36 -20.57
N VAL A 532 12.91 -12.78 -19.42
CA VAL A 532 12.48 -14.17 -19.18
C VAL A 532 10.97 -14.15 -19.04
N THR A 533 10.28 -14.93 -19.87
CA THR A 533 8.82 -15.08 -19.83
C THR A 533 8.43 -16.52 -19.57
N ALA A 534 7.27 -16.72 -18.94
CA ALA A 534 6.60 -18.00 -18.87
C ALA A 534 5.27 -17.95 -19.62
N THR A 535 4.99 -18.95 -20.45
CA THR A 535 3.69 -19.14 -21.08
C THR A 535 2.97 -20.31 -20.43
N VAL A 536 1.79 -20.04 -19.87
CA VAL A 536 0.90 -21.02 -19.25
C VAL A 536 -0.47 -20.88 -19.92
N ASP A 537 -1.02 -21.96 -20.44
CA ASP A 537 -2.32 -21.98 -21.15
C ASP A 537 -2.42 -20.89 -22.23
N GLY A 538 -1.33 -20.63 -22.95
CA GLY A 538 -1.25 -19.62 -24.00
C GLY A 538 -1.11 -18.15 -23.53
N LYS A 539 -1.12 -17.89 -22.23
CA LYS A 539 -0.90 -16.55 -21.64
C LYS A 539 0.57 -16.39 -21.21
N ALA A 540 1.26 -15.42 -21.82
CA ALA A 540 2.65 -15.11 -21.47
C ALA A 540 2.70 -14.12 -20.28
N THR A 541 3.64 -14.36 -19.37
CA THR A 541 3.89 -13.50 -18.20
C THR A 541 5.39 -13.25 -18.08
N LEU A 542 5.80 -12.01 -17.86
CA LEU A 542 7.19 -11.63 -17.62
C LEU A 542 7.62 -12.07 -16.23
N LEU A 543 8.64 -12.94 -16.17
CA LEU A 543 9.21 -13.45 -14.91
C LEU A 543 10.42 -12.64 -14.43
N GLY A 544 11.11 -11.98 -15.36
CA GLY A 544 12.31 -11.22 -15.05
C GLY A 544 12.82 -10.42 -16.23
N LYS A 545 13.37 -9.22 -15.92
CA LYS A 545 14.05 -8.34 -16.86
C LYS A 545 15.41 -7.94 -16.29
N PHE A 546 16.49 -8.17 -17.04
CA PHE A 546 17.85 -8.09 -16.54
C PHE A 546 18.78 -7.45 -17.56
N ALA A 547 19.74 -6.67 -17.09
CA ALA A 547 20.86 -6.25 -17.92
C ALA A 547 21.94 -7.37 -17.94
N ILE A 548 22.27 -7.87 -19.10
CA ILE A 548 23.42 -8.77 -19.31
C ILE A 548 24.61 -7.90 -19.67
N GLN A 549 25.64 -7.95 -18.85
CA GLN A 549 26.92 -7.30 -19.08
C GLN A 549 27.90 -8.27 -19.71
N PRO A 550 28.93 -7.79 -20.47
CA PRO A 550 29.91 -8.64 -21.11
C PRO A 550 30.74 -9.48 -20.16
#